data_45d3c3175b675f041acc313c7b334a7e
#
_entry.id   45d3c3175b675f041acc313c7b334a7e
#
_cell.length_a   1.000
_cell.length_b   1.000
_cell.length_c   1.000
_cell.angle_alpha   90.00
_cell.angle_beta   90.00
_cell.angle_gamma   90.00
#
_symmetry.space_group_name_H-M   'P 1'
#
loop_
_entity.id
_entity.type
_entity.pdbx_description
1 polymer ?
#
loop_
_entity_poly.entity_id
_entity_poly.type
_entity_poly.pdbx_seq_one_letter_code
_entity_poly.pdbx_strand_id
1 'polypeptide(L)'
;MRAQGAQPAPTPFGRARGEVSPWQVIEVVDGLKTVDAKTKLDCDMGGEFGTALNTEVFLKVWARVLEMGRWNFHDWTAKVDPDCPFSPARLRGIVGGRNVDGSAVYLNNCKWGLHGPLEVFSRAAVGAWQSGREQCTAYFRQQCGGDCAWGEDMYIDQCLDKVLHVRRELEDRLLREEHCDPPAGWSSCAEPQVVAFHPYKGLEEYEACMQSMGG
;
A
#
# COMPACT_ATOMS: atom_id res chain seq x y z
N MET A 1 2.05 -30.80 40.13
CA MET A 1 2.54 -29.98 38.98
C MET A 1 1.51 -30.05 37.87
N ARG A 2 0.77 -28.98 37.63
CA ARG A 2 -0.22 -28.89 36.55
C ARG A 2 0.46 -28.26 35.37
N ALA A 3 0.43 -28.91 34.21
CA ALA A 3 0.91 -28.39 32.96
C ALA A 3 0.02 -27.22 32.51
N GLN A 4 0.63 -26.05 32.31
CA GLN A 4 -0.04 -24.92 31.70
C GLN A 4 -0.16 -25.20 30.20
N GLY A 5 -1.42 -25.24 29.71
CA GLY A 5 -1.70 -25.39 28.31
C GLY A 5 -1.27 -24.11 27.54
N ALA A 6 -0.52 -24.33 26.48
CA ALA A 6 -0.18 -23.28 25.54
C ALA A 6 -1.46 -22.76 24.87
N GLN A 7 -1.68 -21.45 24.92
CA GLN A 7 -2.72 -20.80 24.13
C GLN A 7 -2.35 -20.90 22.63
N PRO A 8 -3.30 -21.22 21.77
CA PRO A 8 -3.06 -21.17 20.34
C PRO A 8 -2.79 -19.73 19.89
N ALA A 9 -1.85 -19.56 18.97
CA ALA A 9 -1.55 -18.29 18.35
C ALA A 9 -2.82 -17.71 17.70
N PRO A 10 -3.06 -16.39 17.82
CA PRO A 10 -4.22 -15.78 17.18
C PRO A 10 -4.09 -15.91 15.64
N THR A 11 -5.17 -16.40 15.03
CA THR A 11 -5.31 -16.42 13.57
C THR A 11 -5.31 -14.99 13.05
N PRO A 12 -4.70 -14.71 11.89
CA PRO A 12 -4.57 -13.34 11.35
C PRO A 12 -5.90 -12.64 11.01
N PHE A 13 -7.02 -13.32 11.14
CA PHE A 13 -8.35 -12.77 10.87
C PHE A 13 -9.34 -13.19 11.95
N GLY A 14 -9.19 -12.62 13.14
CA GLY A 14 -10.18 -12.75 14.19
C GLY A 14 -11.43 -11.92 13.87
N ARG A 15 -12.53 -12.56 13.47
CA ARG A 15 -13.85 -11.93 13.42
C ARG A 15 -14.26 -11.48 14.81
N ALA A 16 -14.31 -10.20 15.07
CA ALA A 16 -15.26 -9.61 16.00
C ALA A 16 -16.56 -9.35 15.24
N ARG A 17 -17.60 -10.16 15.47
CA ARG A 17 -18.98 -9.79 15.15
C ARG A 17 -19.40 -8.74 16.17
N GLY A 18 -19.65 -7.54 15.72
CA GLY A 18 -20.25 -6.47 16.48
C GLY A 18 -19.65 -5.14 16.12
N GLU A 19 -20.49 -4.23 15.68
CA GLU A 19 -20.27 -2.82 15.40
C GLU A 19 -18.97 -2.51 14.64
N VAL A 20 -19.11 -2.15 13.37
CA VAL A 20 -18.01 -1.57 12.60
C VAL A 20 -17.57 -0.32 13.37
N SER A 21 -16.47 -0.44 14.10
CA SER A 21 -15.84 0.72 14.69
C SER A 21 -15.54 1.71 13.58
N PRO A 22 -15.82 3.02 13.72
CA PRO A 22 -15.48 4.01 12.72
C PRO A 22 -13.97 4.22 12.56
N TRP A 23 -13.16 3.34 13.16
CA TRP A 23 -11.70 3.40 13.18
C TRP A 23 -11.13 2.14 12.60
N GLN A 24 -10.45 2.25 11.47
CA GLN A 24 -9.64 1.14 10.99
C GLN A 24 -8.26 1.17 11.64
N VAL A 25 -7.75 0.00 11.77
CA VAL A 25 -6.53 -0.29 12.46
C VAL A 25 -5.48 -0.63 11.41
N ILE A 26 -4.32 0.01 11.48
CA ILE A 26 -3.19 -0.33 10.64
C ILE A 26 -2.43 -1.47 11.30
N GLU A 27 -2.42 -2.64 10.66
CA GLU A 27 -1.47 -3.69 11.04
C GLU A 27 -0.08 -3.34 10.52
N VAL A 28 0.83 -3.17 11.45
CA VAL A 28 2.25 -3.06 11.11
C VAL A 28 2.85 -4.46 11.19
N VAL A 29 3.10 -5.03 10.02
CA VAL A 29 3.74 -6.34 9.89
C VAL A 29 5.20 -6.22 10.30
N ASP A 30 5.46 -6.47 11.51
CA ASP A 30 6.69 -6.95 12.13
C ASP A 30 6.53 -6.87 13.66
N GLY A 31 6.05 -7.95 14.23
CA GLY A 31 5.63 -8.00 15.61
C GLY A 31 4.15 -7.64 15.82
N LEU A 32 3.35 -7.61 14.76
CA LEU A 32 1.88 -7.68 14.77
C LEU A 32 1.21 -6.70 15.77
N LYS A 33 1.60 -5.46 15.75
CA LYS A 33 0.87 -4.44 16.48
C LYS A 33 -0.04 -3.69 15.52
N THR A 34 -1.31 -3.91 15.73
CA THR A 34 -2.35 -3.06 15.21
C THR A 34 -2.21 -1.65 15.79
N VAL A 35 -2.12 -0.66 14.95
CA VAL A 35 -2.01 0.75 15.35
C VAL A 35 -3.25 1.48 14.91
N ASP A 36 -3.97 2.04 15.87
CA ASP A 36 -5.11 2.90 15.59
C ASP A 36 -4.65 4.13 14.78
N ALA A 37 -5.16 4.28 13.57
CA ALA A 37 -4.90 5.42 12.72
C ALA A 37 -5.53 6.72 13.24
N LYS A 38 -6.43 6.62 14.24
CA LYS A 38 -7.18 7.74 14.85
C LYS A 38 -7.85 8.64 13.82
N THR A 39 -8.34 8.05 12.77
CA THR A 39 -9.02 8.75 11.69
C THR A 39 -10.23 7.97 11.20
N LYS A 40 -11.25 8.72 10.76
CA LYS A 40 -12.39 8.13 10.07
C LYS A 40 -11.95 7.73 8.66
N LEU A 41 -12.33 6.54 8.22
CA LEU A 41 -11.94 6.01 6.92
C LEU A 41 -13.01 6.17 5.83
N ASP A 42 -14.15 6.76 6.18
CA ASP A 42 -15.15 7.11 5.18
C ASP A 42 -14.59 8.22 4.29
N CYS A 43 -14.68 8.03 3.00
CA CYS A 43 -14.37 9.03 2.00
C CYS A 43 -15.46 9.03 0.91
N ASP A 44 -15.60 10.17 0.25
CA ASP A 44 -16.49 10.29 -0.89
C ASP A 44 -15.91 9.58 -2.12
N MET A 45 -16.79 9.22 -3.05
CA MET A 45 -16.41 8.79 -4.39
C MET A 45 -16.55 9.96 -5.34
N GLY A 46 -15.58 10.18 -6.22
CA GLY A 46 -15.65 11.33 -7.14
C GLY A 46 -14.39 11.58 -7.93
N GLY A 47 -14.17 12.86 -8.23
CA GLY A 47 -13.05 13.30 -9.05
C GLY A 47 -13.20 12.90 -10.52
N GLU A 48 -12.14 13.13 -11.29
CA GLU A 48 -12.09 12.84 -12.73
C GLU A 48 -12.27 11.33 -13.03
N PHE A 49 -11.80 10.47 -12.12
CA PHE A 49 -11.77 9.03 -12.30
C PHE A 49 -12.88 8.28 -11.55
N GLY A 50 -13.75 9.00 -10.82
CA GLY A 50 -14.82 8.38 -10.03
C GLY A 50 -14.31 7.44 -8.93
N THR A 51 -13.11 7.71 -8.39
CA THR A 51 -12.43 6.89 -7.39
C THR A 51 -12.73 7.36 -5.96
N ALA A 52 -12.22 6.63 -4.97
CA ALA A 52 -12.27 7.04 -3.57
C ALA A 52 -11.40 8.28 -3.35
N LEU A 53 -11.99 9.35 -2.81
CA LEU A 53 -11.28 10.59 -2.47
C LEU A 53 -10.66 10.47 -1.08
N ASN A 54 -9.71 9.57 -0.93
CA ASN A 54 -9.14 9.11 0.33
C ASN A 54 -7.79 9.74 0.68
N THR A 55 -7.32 10.73 -0.09
CA THR A 55 -6.01 11.38 0.12
C THR A 55 -5.82 11.84 1.56
N GLU A 56 -6.79 12.55 2.17
CA GLU A 56 -6.66 13.02 3.55
C GLU A 56 -6.54 11.89 4.58
N VAL A 57 -7.23 10.77 4.34
CA VAL A 57 -7.13 9.58 5.19
C VAL A 57 -5.72 9.04 5.16
N PHE A 58 -5.17 8.82 3.96
CA PHE A 58 -3.84 8.26 3.79
C PHE A 58 -2.71 9.21 4.19
N LEU A 59 -2.89 10.51 4.06
CA LEU A 59 -1.94 11.49 4.64
C LEU A 59 -1.78 11.31 6.15
N LYS A 60 -2.87 10.98 6.87
CA LYS A 60 -2.81 10.67 8.31
C LYS A 60 -2.16 9.30 8.57
N VAL A 61 -2.46 8.30 7.73
CA VAL A 61 -1.79 6.99 7.77
C VAL A 61 -0.29 7.15 7.60
N TRP A 62 0.13 7.85 6.56
CA TRP A 62 1.54 8.13 6.30
C TRP A 62 2.20 8.94 7.41
N ALA A 63 1.51 9.94 7.97
CA ALA A 63 2.01 10.68 9.12
C ALA A 63 2.32 9.73 10.29
N ARG A 64 1.45 8.74 10.53
CA ARG A 64 1.66 7.74 11.57
C ARG A 64 2.82 6.79 11.26
N VAL A 65 2.96 6.32 10.02
CA VAL A 65 4.10 5.51 9.57
C VAL A 65 5.42 6.26 9.78
N LEU A 66 5.46 7.54 9.40
CA LEU A 66 6.63 8.39 9.57
C LEU A 66 6.99 8.60 11.05
N GLU A 67 5.99 8.88 11.90
CA GLU A 67 6.16 9.03 13.36
C GLU A 67 6.73 7.76 14.01
N MET A 68 6.27 6.58 13.59
CA MET A 68 6.77 5.32 14.09
C MET A 68 8.23 5.06 13.73
N GLY A 69 8.73 5.65 12.67
CA GLY A 69 10.13 5.64 12.26
C GLY A 69 10.70 4.28 11.83
N ARG A 70 9.87 3.23 11.75
CA ARG A 70 10.34 1.86 11.42
C ARG A 70 10.90 1.75 10.02
N TRP A 71 10.37 2.52 9.08
CA TRP A 71 10.85 2.58 7.69
C TRP A 71 12.35 2.90 7.59
N ASN A 72 12.94 3.57 8.58
CA ASN A 72 14.37 3.90 8.60
C ASN A 72 15.28 2.66 8.73
N PHE A 73 14.75 1.54 9.22
CA PHE A 73 15.52 0.31 9.45
C PHE A 73 15.43 -0.69 8.28
N HIS A 74 14.70 -0.34 7.23
CA HIS A 74 14.48 -1.19 6.06
C HIS A 74 14.85 -0.45 4.78
N ASP A 75 15.34 -1.17 3.77
CA ASP A 75 15.68 -0.57 2.48
C ASP A 75 14.45 -0.20 1.67
N TRP A 76 13.35 -0.93 1.90
CA TRP A 76 12.08 -0.74 1.21
C TRP A 76 10.90 -0.74 2.17
N THR A 77 9.90 0.06 1.85
CA THR A 77 8.60 0.11 2.52
C THR A 77 7.52 -0.21 1.50
N ALA A 78 6.61 -1.11 1.85
CA ALA A 78 5.44 -1.42 1.04
C ALA A 78 4.15 -1.07 1.80
N LYS A 79 3.23 -0.39 1.13
CA LYS A 79 1.82 -0.26 1.53
C LYS A 79 1.04 -1.27 0.72
N VAL A 80 0.15 -2.01 1.36
CA VAL A 80 -0.68 -3.04 0.72
C VAL A 80 -2.11 -2.89 1.21
N ASP A 81 -3.06 -2.87 0.31
CA ASP A 81 -4.47 -2.83 0.66
C ASP A 81 -4.96 -4.19 1.17
N PRO A 82 -5.94 -4.22 2.08
CA PRO A 82 -6.39 -5.46 2.72
C PRO A 82 -7.09 -6.44 1.77
N ASP A 83 -7.60 -5.97 0.64
CA ASP A 83 -8.23 -6.77 -0.41
C ASP A 83 -7.28 -7.11 -1.57
N CYS A 84 -5.98 -7.02 -1.32
CA CYS A 84 -4.91 -7.31 -2.26
C CYS A 84 -4.12 -8.55 -1.81
N PRO A 85 -4.40 -9.76 -2.33
CA PRO A 85 -3.53 -10.92 -2.14
C PRO A 85 -2.08 -10.59 -2.51
N PHE A 86 -1.17 -10.78 -1.56
CA PHE A 86 0.20 -10.27 -1.65
C PHE A 86 1.24 -11.30 -1.21
N SER A 87 2.32 -11.42 -1.96
CA SER A 87 3.46 -12.28 -1.64
C SER A 87 4.70 -11.47 -1.26
N PRO A 88 5.02 -11.36 0.04
CA PRO A 88 6.25 -10.72 0.50
C PRO A 88 7.52 -11.36 -0.05
N ALA A 89 7.49 -12.68 -0.29
CA ALA A 89 8.64 -13.42 -0.82
C ALA A 89 8.96 -13.00 -2.25
N ARG A 90 7.93 -12.86 -3.10
CA ARG A 90 8.07 -12.39 -4.48
C ARG A 90 8.56 -10.94 -4.53
N LEU A 91 8.01 -10.06 -3.66
CA LEU A 91 8.48 -8.70 -3.56
C LEU A 91 9.97 -8.64 -3.18
N ARG A 92 10.40 -9.43 -2.18
CA ARG A 92 11.82 -9.50 -1.81
C ARG A 92 12.70 -9.95 -2.97
N GLY A 93 12.23 -10.85 -3.82
CA GLY A 93 12.93 -11.26 -5.03
C GLY A 93 13.14 -10.10 -6.02
N ILE A 94 12.15 -9.22 -6.16
CA ILE A 94 12.23 -8.04 -7.02
C ILE A 94 13.17 -6.98 -6.45
N VAL A 95 12.99 -6.62 -5.17
CA VAL A 95 13.73 -5.49 -4.58
C VAL A 95 15.12 -5.86 -4.09
N GLY A 96 15.37 -7.14 -3.76
CA GLY A 96 16.65 -7.61 -3.22
C GLY A 96 17.82 -7.51 -4.21
N GLY A 97 17.55 -7.52 -5.52
CA GLY A 97 18.54 -7.31 -6.56
C GLY A 97 18.71 -5.84 -6.99
N ARG A 98 17.93 -4.93 -6.43
CA ARG A 98 17.97 -3.51 -6.79
C ARG A 98 18.94 -2.76 -5.88
N ASN A 99 20.06 -2.35 -6.45
CA ASN A 99 20.93 -1.40 -5.79
C ASN A 99 20.38 0.01 -6.01
N VAL A 100 19.83 0.62 -4.97
CA VAL A 100 19.32 1.99 -5.04
C VAL A 100 20.37 3.04 -4.67
N ASP A 101 21.59 2.63 -4.24
CA ASP A 101 22.73 3.49 -3.91
C ASP A 101 22.36 4.73 -3.06
N GLY A 102 21.37 4.58 -2.16
CA GLY A 102 20.81 5.68 -1.40
C GLY A 102 19.90 6.62 -2.21
N SER A 103 19.65 6.33 -3.49
CA SER A 103 18.77 7.14 -4.33
C SER A 103 17.31 6.98 -3.92
N ALA A 104 16.55 8.06 -3.98
CA ALA A 104 15.12 8.03 -3.79
C ALA A 104 14.44 7.42 -5.03
N VAL A 105 13.83 6.26 -4.85
CA VAL A 105 13.16 5.50 -5.92
C VAL A 105 11.84 4.97 -5.40
N TYR A 106 10.79 5.04 -6.22
CA TYR A 106 9.59 4.26 -6.01
C TYR A 106 9.26 3.41 -7.23
N LEU A 107 8.62 2.26 -6.97
CA LEU A 107 8.28 1.33 -8.02
C LEU A 107 6.83 1.56 -8.46
N ASN A 108 6.70 1.99 -9.70
CA ASN A 108 5.41 2.17 -10.35
C ASN A 108 4.88 0.81 -10.82
N ASN A 109 3.68 0.47 -10.42
CA ASN A 109 3.06 -0.85 -10.58
C ASN A 109 2.06 -0.93 -11.73
N CYS A 110 1.82 0.18 -12.43
CA CYS A 110 0.88 0.26 -13.54
C CYS A 110 1.42 1.23 -14.60
N LYS A 111 1.14 0.95 -15.86
CA LYS A 111 1.57 1.82 -16.98
C LYS A 111 0.98 3.24 -16.93
N TRP A 112 -0.15 3.40 -16.23
CA TRP A 112 -0.83 4.68 -16.10
C TRP A 112 -0.35 5.53 -14.93
N GLY A 113 0.35 4.93 -13.98
CA GLY A 113 0.78 5.58 -12.77
C GLY A 113 0.86 4.60 -11.60
N LEU A 114 1.16 5.10 -10.42
CA LEU A 114 1.09 4.31 -9.21
C LEU A 114 -0.37 4.02 -8.87
N HIS A 115 -0.67 2.76 -8.54
CA HIS A 115 -1.98 2.32 -8.10
C HIS A 115 -1.93 1.85 -6.65
N GLY A 116 -2.92 2.26 -5.88
CA GLY A 116 -2.99 2.15 -4.43
C GLY A 116 -2.90 0.74 -3.83
N PRO A 117 -3.40 -0.32 -4.48
CA PRO A 117 -3.37 -1.66 -3.89
C PRO A 117 -1.99 -2.16 -3.46
N LEU A 118 -0.92 -1.72 -4.13
CA LEU A 118 0.45 -2.02 -3.72
C LEU A 118 1.39 -0.87 -4.07
N GLU A 119 1.89 -0.18 -3.08
CA GLU A 119 2.88 0.89 -3.26
C GLU A 119 4.22 0.49 -2.66
N VAL A 120 5.32 0.70 -3.38
CA VAL A 120 6.66 0.27 -2.97
C VAL A 120 7.67 1.41 -3.09
N PHE A 121 8.25 1.80 -1.97
CA PHE A 121 9.14 2.95 -1.85
C PHE A 121 10.49 2.54 -1.26
N SER A 122 11.59 3.05 -1.82
CA SER A 122 12.90 2.96 -1.17
C SER A 122 12.92 3.80 0.10
N ARG A 123 13.83 3.49 1.03
CA ARG A 123 14.05 4.28 2.25
C ARG A 123 14.26 5.77 1.92
N ALA A 124 15.06 6.06 0.91
CA ALA A 124 15.31 7.44 0.50
C ALA A 124 14.06 8.12 -0.08
N ALA A 125 13.16 7.38 -0.75
CA ALA A 125 11.89 7.92 -1.22
C ALA A 125 10.95 8.28 -0.06
N VAL A 126 10.86 7.41 0.96
CA VAL A 126 10.09 7.71 2.18
C VAL A 126 10.69 8.92 2.90
N GLY A 127 12.02 9.04 2.96
CA GLY A 127 12.71 10.22 3.51
C GLY A 127 12.43 11.50 2.73
N ALA A 128 12.40 11.43 1.40
CA ALA A 128 12.00 12.55 0.54
C ALA A 128 10.55 12.96 0.80
N TRP A 129 9.64 11.99 0.90
CA TRP A 129 8.25 12.24 1.30
C TRP A 129 8.15 12.89 2.67
N GLN A 130 8.85 12.36 3.67
CA GLN A 130 8.87 12.94 5.03
C GLN A 130 9.27 14.41 5.03
N SER A 131 10.31 14.74 4.25
CA SER A 131 10.88 16.09 4.22
C SER A 131 10.09 17.06 3.33
N GLY A 132 9.41 16.54 2.29
CA GLY A 132 8.83 17.34 1.23
C GLY A 132 7.30 17.34 1.14
N ARG A 133 6.59 16.56 1.96
CA ARG A 133 5.12 16.45 1.87
C ARG A 133 4.38 17.80 1.98
N GLU A 134 4.92 18.73 2.76
CA GLU A 134 4.34 20.08 2.88
C GLU A 134 4.49 20.88 1.60
N GLN A 135 5.57 20.66 0.85
CA GLN A 135 5.77 21.28 -0.48
C GLN A 135 4.72 20.74 -1.47
N CYS A 136 4.40 19.44 -1.41
CA CYS A 136 3.35 18.85 -2.23
C CYS A 136 1.99 19.46 -1.89
N THR A 137 1.66 19.56 -0.62
CA THR A 137 0.41 20.19 -0.17
C THR A 137 0.32 21.64 -0.65
N ALA A 138 1.41 22.40 -0.54
CA ALA A 138 1.44 23.78 -1.02
C ALA A 138 1.29 23.86 -2.54
N TYR A 139 1.98 22.98 -3.27
CA TYR A 139 1.92 22.92 -4.73
C TYR A 139 0.49 22.59 -5.21
N PHE A 140 -0.12 21.52 -4.72
CA PHE A 140 -1.47 21.12 -5.17
C PHE A 140 -2.54 22.11 -4.73
N ARG A 141 -2.38 22.77 -3.59
CA ARG A 141 -3.27 23.85 -3.19
C ARG A 141 -3.28 25.02 -4.20
N GLN A 142 -2.15 25.28 -4.82
CA GLN A 142 -2.05 26.31 -5.87
C GLN A 142 -2.62 25.81 -7.21
N GLN A 143 -2.44 24.52 -7.53
CA GLN A 143 -2.85 23.95 -8.81
C GLN A 143 -4.36 23.68 -8.88
N CYS A 144 -4.95 23.15 -7.82
CA CYS A 144 -6.34 22.66 -7.83
C CYS A 144 -7.13 23.02 -6.56
N GLY A 145 -6.59 23.85 -5.69
CA GLY A 145 -7.27 24.27 -4.46
C GLY A 145 -7.20 23.30 -3.29
N GLY A 146 -6.52 22.16 -3.42
CA GLY A 146 -6.44 21.18 -2.33
C GLY A 146 -5.72 19.89 -2.71
N ASP A 147 -6.41 18.78 -2.56
CA ASP A 147 -5.92 17.43 -2.91
C ASP A 147 -6.19 17.02 -4.37
N CYS A 148 -6.66 17.94 -5.16
CA CYS A 148 -7.05 17.79 -6.57
C CYS A 148 -8.23 16.84 -6.80
N ALA A 149 -8.96 16.46 -5.76
CA ALA A 149 -10.01 15.44 -5.81
C ALA A 149 -9.50 14.12 -6.43
N TRP A 150 -8.33 13.69 -6.01
CA TRP A 150 -7.68 12.44 -6.40
C TRP A 150 -7.78 11.37 -5.31
N GLY A 151 -7.54 10.11 -5.70
CA GLY A 151 -7.15 9.05 -4.78
C GLY A 151 -5.74 9.30 -4.22
N GLU A 152 -5.42 8.66 -3.11
CA GLU A 152 -4.14 8.88 -2.43
C GLU A 152 -2.94 8.45 -3.26
N ASP A 153 -3.10 7.40 -4.06
CA ASP A 153 -2.09 6.86 -4.95
C ASP A 153 -1.67 7.86 -6.02
N MET A 154 -2.63 8.50 -6.66
CA MET A 154 -2.36 9.57 -7.62
C MET A 154 -1.73 10.79 -6.95
N TYR A 155 -2.21 11.16 -5.77
CA TYR A 155 -1.63 12.28 -5.03
C TYR A 155 -0.16 12.03 -4.68
N ILE A 156 0.17 10.85 -4.13
CA ILE A 156 1.55 10.54 -3.75
C ILE A 156 2.45 10.36 -4.98
N ASP A 157 1.94 9.73 -6.05
CA ASP A 157 2.65 9.60 -7.33
C ASP A 157 3.05 10.97 -7.89
N GLN A 158 2.08 11.87 -8.03
CA GLN A 158 2.34 13.22 -8.55
C GLN A 158 3.24 14.03 -7.63
N CYS A 159 3.10 13.88 -6.32
CA CYS A 159 3.99 14.52 -5.36
C CYS A 159 5.43 14.05 -5.53
N LEU A 160 5.65 12.74 -5.50
CA LEU A 160 6.99 12.16 -5.59
C LEU A 160 7.65 12.49 -6.94
N ASP A 161 6.92 12.32 -8.05
CA ASP A 161 7.45 12.55 -9.40
C ASP A 161 7.63 14.04 -9.70
N LYS A 162 6.56 14.85 -9.56
CA LYS A 162 6.55 16.23 -10.06
C LYS A 162 7.12 17.26 -9.09
N VAL A 163 6.96 17.03 -7.79
CA VAL A 163 7.35 18.03 -6.78
C VAL A 163 8.68 17.66 -6.12
N LEU A 164 8.86 16.40 -5.78
CA LEU A 164 10.03 15.94 -5.04
C LEU A 164 11.10 15.31 -5.94
N HIS A 165 10.80 15.13 -7.22
CA HIS A 165 11.71 14.57 -8.23
C HIS A 165 12.31 13.22 -7.81
N VAL A 166 11.52 12.40 -7.13
CA VAL A 166 11.88 11.03 -6.79
C VAL A 166 11.82 10.17 -8.05
N ARG A 167 12.84 9.35 -8.26
CA ARG A 167 12.94 8.51 -9.44
C ARG A 167 11.82 7.46 -9.47
N ARG A 168 11.06 7.46 -10.55
CA ARG A 168 9.98 6.52 -10.82
C ARG A 168 10.49 5.39 -11.69
N GLU A 169 10.31 4.15 -11.29
CA GLU A 169 10.68 2.97 -12.07
C GLU A 169 9.48 2.06 -12.27
N LEU A 170 9.16 1.74 -13.51
CA LEU A 170 8.10 0.77 -13.81
C LEU A 170 8.56 -0.65 -13.46
N GLU A 171 7.73 -1.36 -12.71
CA GLU A 171 7.88 -2.78 -12.40
C GLU A 171 6.52 -3.47 -12.56
N ASP A 172 6.27 -3.98 -13.72
CA ASP A 172 5.00 -4.58 -14.14
C ASP A 172 4.63 -5.89 -13.43
N ARG A 173 5.59 -6.51 -12.72
CA ARG A 173 5.34 -7.71 -11.90
C ARG A 173 4.81 -7.39 -10.50
N LEU A 174 4.72 -6.12 -10.13
CA LEU A 174 4.21 -5.76 -8.80
C LEU A 174 2.75 -6.09 -8.64
N LEU A 175 1.93 -5.75 -9.64
CA LEU A 175 0.48 -5.77 -9.49
C LEU A 175 -0.22 -6.26 -10.76
N ARG A 176 -1.24 -7.09 -10.58
CA ARG A 176 -2.32 -7.27 -11.56
C ARG A 176 -3.57 -6.64 -11.00
N GLU A 177 -4.09 -5.68 -11.72
CA GLU A 177 -5.20 -4.85 -11.31
C GLU A 177 -6.05 -4.51 -12.54
N GLU A 178 -7.37 -4.58 -12.41
CA GLU A 178 -8.29 -4.50 -13.54
C GLU A 178 -8.14 -3.21 -14.38
N HIS A 179 -7.80 -2.08 -13.73
CA HIS A 179 -7.62 -0.79 -14.40
C HIS A 179 -6.24 -0.63 -15.06
N CYS A 180 -5.35 -1.62 -14.91
CA CYS A 180 -3.99 -1.60 -15.49
C CYS A 180 -3.86 -2.43 -16.77
N ASP A 181 -4.96 -2.78 -17.43
CA ASP A 181 -5.01 -3.66 -18.62
C ASP A 181 -4.23 -4.98 -18.38
N PRO A 182 -4.57 -5.77 -17.39
CA PRO A 182 -3.89 -7.02 -17.11
C PRO A 182 -4.14 -8.05 -18.23
N PRO A 183 -3.24 -9.03 -18.42
CA PRO A 183 -3.44 -10.07 -19.42
C PRO A 183 -4.66 -10.93 -19.08
N ALA A 184 -5.26 -11.57 -20.10
CA ALA A 184 -6.38 -12.48 -19.90
C ALA A 184 -6.03 -13.58 -18.90
N GLY A 185 -6.96 -13.88 -17.97
CA GLY A 185 -6.78 -14.90 -16.95
C GLY A 185 -5.96 -14.48 -15.72
N TRP A 186 -5.57 -13.22 -15.63
CA TRP A 186 -4.82 -12.68 -14.48
C TRP A 186 -5.48 -12.97 -13.13
N SER A 187 -6.82 -12.97 -13.08
CA SER A 187 -7.60 -13.19 -11.87
C SER A 187 -7.50 -14.62 -11.31
N SER A 188 -6.87 -15.53 -12.01
CA SER A 188 -6.53 -16.86 -11.47
C SER A 188 -5.39 -16.83 -10.46
N CYS A 189 -4.66 -15.72 -10.35
CA CYS A 189 -3.47 -15.54 -9.51
C CYS A 189 -2.33 -16.55 -9.77
N ALA A 190 -2.37 -17.21 -10.92
CA ALA A 190 -1.42 -18.28 -11.24
C ALA A 190 -0.08 -17.80 -11.80
N GLU A 191 0.09 -16.50 -12.04
CA GLU A 191 1.34 -15.92 -12.53
C GLU A 191 2.42 -15.95 -11.44
N PRO A 192 3.48 -16.78 -11.58
CA PRO A 192 4.40 -17.05 -10.47
C PRO A 192 5.32 -15.88 -10.13
N GLN A 193 5.43 -14.90 -11.03
CA GLN A 193 6.32 -13.75 -10.85
C GLN A 193 5.59 -12.51 -10.31
N VAL A 194 4.27 -12.51 -10.33
CA VAL A 194 3.46 -11.37 -9.90
C VAL A 194 3.36 -11.33 -8.40
N VAL A 195 3.58 -10.15 -7.83
CA VAL A 195 3.67 -9.94 -6.38
C VAL A 195 2.28 -9.85 -5.74
N ALA A 196 1.34 -9.20 -6.41
CA ALA A 196 0.02 -8.92 -5.86
C ALA A 196 -1.07 -8.89 -6.93
N PHE A 197 -2.30 -9.12 -6.50
CA PHE A 197 -3.50 -9.13 -7.34
C PHE A 197 -4.62 -8.35 -6.67
N HIS A 198 -5.42 -7.57 -7.43
CA HIS A 198 -6.47 -6.72 -6.88
C HIS A 198 -7.59 -6.51 -7.91
N PRO A 199 -8.87 -6.43 -7.47
CA PRO A 199 -9.39 -6.54 -6.10
C PRO A 199 -9.89 -7.95 -5.75
N TYR A 200 -9.77 -8.32 -4.48
CA TYR A 200 -10.32 -9.57 -3.91
C TYR A 200 -11.07 -9.29 -2.61
N LYS A 201 -12.32 -8.83 -2.73
CA LYS A 201 -13.13 -8.38 -1.59
C LYS A 201 -13.82 -9.50 -0.83
N GLY A 202 -14.01 -10.66 -1.46
CA GLY A 202 -14.54 -11.87 -0.84
C GLY A 202 -13.44 -12.68 -0.17
N LEU A 203 -13.67 -13.17 1.06
CA LEU A 203 -12.69 -13.96 1.79
C LEU A 203 -12.31 -15.25 1.03
N GLU A 204 -13.30 -15.96 0.49
CA GLU A 204 -13.07 -17.20 -0.26
C GLU A 204 -12.22 -16.97 -1.51
N GLU A 205 -12.52 -15.90 -2.26
CA GLU A 205 -11.76 -15.52 -3.44
C GLU A 205 -10.33 -15.09 -3.10
N TYR A 206 -10.16 -14.35 -2.01
CA TYR A 206 -8.86 -13.94 -1.49
C TYR A 206 -8.02 -15.17 -1.12
N GLU A 207 -8.58 -16.09 -0.35
CA GLU A 207 -7.90 -17.32 0.07
C GLU A 207 -7.55 -18.22 -1.14
N ALA A 208 -8.45 -18.35 -2.11
CA ALA A 208 -8.19 -19.10 -3.34
C ALA A 208 -7.04 -18.48 -4.15
N CYS A 209 -7.00 -17.15 -4.26
CA CYS A 209 -5.90 -16.44 -4.90
C CYS A 209 -4.57 -16.67 -4.17
N MET A 210 -4.54 -16.54 -2.84
CA MET A 210 -3.35 -16.82 -2.04
C MET A 210 -2.84 -18.25 -2.22
N GLN A 211 -3.74 -19.23 -2.27
CA GLN A 211 -3.37 -20.63 -2.55
C GLN A 211 -2.77 -20.79 -3.95
N SER A 212 -3.35 -20.16 -4.96
CA SER A 212 -2.80 -20.15 -6.33
C SER A 212 -1.43 -19.51 -6.42
N MET A 213 -1.16 -18.52 -5.58
CA MET A 213 0.14 -17.87 -5.47
C MET A 213 1.21 -18.78 -4.84
N GLY A 214 0.85 -19.92 -4.26
CA GLY A 214 1.74 -20.81 -3.54
C GLY A 214 2.04 -20.34 -2.11
N GLY A 215 1.02 -19.72 -1.48
CA GLY A 215 1.06 -19.25 -0.10
C GLY A 215 1.04 -20.35 0.92
#